data_b325a563c046c5bfb278571556ed1a95
#
_entry.id   b325a563c046c5bfb278571556ed1a95
#
_cell.length_a   1.000
_cell.length_b   1.000
_cell.length_c   1.000
_cell.angle_alpha   90.00
_cell.angle_beta   90.00
_cell.angle_gamma   90.00
#
_symmetry.space_group_name_H-M   'P 1'
#
loop_
_entity.id
_entity.type
_entity.pdbx_description
1 polymer ?
#
loop_
_entity_poly.entity_id
_entity_poly.type
_entity_poly.pdbx_seq_one_letter_code
_entity_poly.pdbx_strand_id
1 'polypeptide(L)'
;MRPVIDERRLLKMKRRLIVILTIITIIAALVTPVNAEEPVKQQLLVDQARIIFKSFMIDKNMAWFREQMHKAKGFLIIPELLKGAFWVGGSGGRGVLVVKDKTTGDWSQPAFYTIGSVTLGIQFGGEKSEIIMIAFTQKGLNRLYTSSFKFGGDASIAAGPVGGGAKADVMTDFVSFVRSKGAFAGISMEGAIVKANYKWNQAYYGKEVSPVDIIQKKLVSNPGSAELRNTVQSALK
;
A
#
# COMPACT_ATOMS: atom_id res chain seq x y z
N MET A 1 -60.90 -42.58 -26.89
CA MET A 1 -60.25 -43.07 -25.66
C MET A 1 -59.34 -41.95 -25.10
N ARG A 2 -59.70 -41.35 -23.98
CA ARG A 2 -58.84 -40.36 -23.28
C ARG A 2 -57.89 -41.16 -22.34
N PRO A 3 -56.59 -40.90 -22.32
CA PRO A 3 -55.69 -41.58 -21.40
C PRO A 3 -56.06 -41.16 -19.95
N VAL A 4 -56.34 -42.16 -19.13
CA VAL A 4 -56.54 -41.98 -17.64
C VAL A 4 -55.16 -41.68 -17.10
N ILE A 5 -54.92 -40.43 -16.73
CA ILE A 5 -53.69 -40.00 -16.06
C ILE A 5 -53.74 -40.53 -14.63
N ASP A 6 -52.82 -41.41 -14.28
CA ASP A 6 -52.71 -41.97 -12.93
C ASP A 6 -52.35 -40.85 -11.90
N GLU A 7 -53.37 -40.37 -11.16
CA GLU A 7 -53.23 -39.31 -10.16
C GLU A 7 -52.17 -39.62 -9.08
N ARG A 8 -51.96 -40.89 -8.79
CA ARG A 8 -50.92 -41.29 -7.83
C ARG A 8 -49.48 -41.08 -8.36
N ARG A 9 -49.28 -41.22 -9.66
CA ARG A 9 -48.01 -40.88 -10.33
C ARG A 9 -47.76 -39.37 -10.34
N LEU A 10 -48.78 -38.59 -10.62
CA LEU A 10 -48.71 -37.14 -10.61
C LEU A 10 -48.42 -36.58 -9.22
N LEU A 11 -49.01 -37.11 -8.16
CA LEU A 11 -48.72 -36.75 -6.78
C LEU A 11 -47.32 -37.10 -6.35
N LYS A 12 -46.78 -38.27 -6.75
CA LYS A 12 -45.41 -38.66 -6.49
C LYS A 12 -44.40 -37.75 -7.23
N MET A 13 -44.67 -37.39 -8.46
CA MET A 13 -43.83 -36.43 -9.19
C MET A 13 -43.84 -35.04 -8.58
N LYS A 14 -45.00 -34.49 -8.22
CA LYS A 14 -45.10 -33.18 -7.52
C LYS A 14 -44.32 -33.18 -6.20
N ARG A 15 -44.43 -34.24 -5.42
CA ARG A 15 -43.69 -34.35 -4.13
C ARG A 15 -42.16 -34.44 -4.34
N ARG A 16 -41.66 -35.13 -5.36
CA ARG A 16 -40.26 -35.16 -5.73
C ARG A 16 -39.73 -33.81 -6.21
N LEU A 17 -40.54 -33.10 -7.00
CA LEU A 17 -40.20 -31.76 -7.50
C LEU A 17 -40.09 -30.75 -6.35
N ILE A 18 -41.01 -30.79 -5.38
CA ILE A 18 -40.98 -29.92 -4.21
C ILE A 18 -39.73 -30.19 -3.36
N VAL A 19 -39.36 -31.45 -3.14
CA VAL A 19 -38.16 -31.82 -2.38
C VAL A 19 -36.89 -31.37 -3.10
N ILE A 20 -36.83 -31.50 -4.43
CA ILE A 20 -35.69 -31.02 -5.21
C ILE A 20 -35.59 -29.48 -5.14
N LEU A 21 -36.73 -28.77 -5.26
CA LEU A 21 -36.74 -27.31 -5.18
C LEU A 21 -36.31 -26.80 -3.79
N THR A 22 -36.74 -27.46 -2.72
CA THR A 22 -36.33 -27.09 -1.35
C THR A 22 -34.86 -27.38 -1.10
N ILE A 23 -34.29 -28.45 -1.65
CA ILE A 23 -32.84 -28.74 -1.56
C ILE A 23 -32.03 -27.68 -2.33
N ILE A 24 -32.48 -27.27 -3.51
CA ILE A 24 -31.81 -26.21 -4.30
C ILE A 24 -31.86 -24.87 -3.59
N THR A 25 -32.98 -24.50 -2.94
CA THR A 25 -33.09 -23.25 -2.17
C THR A 25 -32.22 -23.28 -0.92
N ILE A 26 -32.07 -24.42 -0.24
CA ILE A 26 -31.19 -24.56 0.93
C ILE A 26 -29.72 -24.46 0.50
N ILE A 27 -29.34 -25.08 -0.62
CA ILE A 27 -27.96 -24.98 -1.16
C ILE A 27 -27.64 -23.54 -1.62
N ALA A 28 -28.59 -22.85 -2.27
CA ALA A 28 -28.43 -21.47 -2.67
C ALA A 28 -28.27 -20.49 -1.47
N ALA A 29 -28.90 -20.79 -0.34
CA ALA A 29 -28.81 -20.00 0.89
C ALA A 29 -27.48 -20.21 1.64
N LEU A 30 -26.76 -21.31 1.37
CA LEU A 30 -25.44 -21.63 1.98
C LEU A 30 -24.26 -21.08 1.19
N VAL A 31 -24.49 -20.60 -0.04
CA VAL A 31 -23.46 -19.93 -0.85
C VAL A 31 -23.54 -18.43 -0.59
N THR A 32 -23.12 -18.01 0.58
CA THR A 32 -22.76 -16.61 0.77
C THR A 32 -21.48 -16.38 -0.05
N PRO A 33 -21.44 -15.39 -0.95
CA PRO A 33 -20.18 -15.02 -1.59
C PRO A 33 -19.26 -14.49 -0.49
N VAL A 34 -18.28 -15.32 -0.08
CA VAL A 34 -17.16 -14.85 0.73
C VAL A 34 -16.31 -13.97 -0.18
N ASN A 35 -16.66 -12.68 -0.25
CA ASN A 35 -15.81 -11.64 -0.84
C ASN A 35 -14.63 -11.37 0.10
N ALA A 36 -13.86 -12.41 0.44
CA ALA A 36 -12.72 -12.33 1.37
C ALA A 36 -11.38 -12.04 0.69
N GLU A 37 -11.37 -11.75 -0.63
CA GLU A 37 -10.10 -11.64 -1.37
C GLU A 37 -9.47 -10.24 -1.40
N GLU A 38 -10.23 -9.19 -1.15
CA GLU A 38 -9.76 -7.81 -1.29
C GLU A 38 -8.89 -7.31 -0.11
N PRO A 39 -9.21 -7.53 1.17
CA PRO A 39 -8.38 -7.04 2.27
C PRO A 39 -7.03 -7.76 2.40
N VAL A 40 -6.88 -8.98 1.83
CA VAL A 40 -5.66 -9.78 1.92
C VAL A 40 -4.48 -9.10 1.21
N LYS A 41 -4.69 -8.54 0.02
CA LYS A 41 -3.62 -7.87 -0.75
C LYS A 41 -3.14 -6.59 -0.07
N GLN A 42 -4.06 -5.83 0.52
CA GLN A 42 -3.75 -4.62 1.25
C GLN A 42 -3.01 -4.94 2.55
N GLN A 43 -3.46 -5.96 3.29
CA GLN A 43 -2.77 -6.40 4.49
C GLN A 43 -1.37 -6.92 4.18
N LEU A 44 -1.18 -7.71 3.13
CA LEU A 44 0.14 -8.16 2.69
C LEU A 44 1.08 -6.98 2.39
N LEU A 45 0.57 -5.91 1.76
CA LEU A 45 1.38 -4.71 1.51
C LEU A 45 1.78 -4.02 2.81
N VAL A 46 0.88 -3.94 3.80
CA VAL A 46 1.18 -3.39 5.14
C VAL A 46 2.24 -4.22 5.85
N ASP A 47 2.14 -5.55 5.79
CA ASP A 47 3.10 -6.48 6.41
C ASP A 47 4.47 -6.41 5.72
N GLN A 48 4.49 -6.33 4.39
CA GLN A 48 5.71 -6.13 3.62
C GLN A 48 6.37 -4.79 3.95
N ALA A 49 5.58 -3.70 4.07
CA ALA A 49 6.09 -2.39 4.46
C ALA A 49 6.75 -2.43 5.85
N ARG A 50 6.16 -3.14 6.81
CA ARG A 50 6.74 -3.38 8.12
C ARG A 50 8.10 -4.10 8.03
N ILE A 51 8.16 -5.19 7.26
CA ILE A 51 9.38 -5.98 7.08
C ILE A 51 10.48 -5.13 6.46
N ILE A 52 10.17 -4.39 5.40
CA ILE A 52 11.11 -3.50 4.72
C ILE A 52 11.60 -2.40 5.66
N PHE A 53 10.70 -1.73 6.37
CA PHE A 53 11.07 -0.71 7.34
C PHE A 53 12.04 -1.26 8.39
N LYS A 54 11.72 -2.41 8.98
CA LYS A 54 12.59 -3.08 9.96
C LYS A 54 13.95 -3.44 9.36
N SER A 55 13.99 -3.93 8.11
CA SER A 55 15.23 -4.29 7.44
C SER A 55 16.15 -3.08 7.20
N PHE A 56 15.58 -1.90 6.85
CA PHE A 56 16.33 -0.66 6.72
C PHE A 56 16.87 -0.17 8.08
N MET A 57 16.10 -0.36 9.15
CA MET A 57 16.53 0.04 10.49
C MET A 57 17.74 -0.75 11.01
N ILE A 58 17.87 -2.02 10.67
CA ILE A 58 18.97 -2.87 11.14
C ILE A 58 20.19 -2.86 10.23
N ASP A 59 20.09 -2.32 9.01
CA ASP A 59 21.19 -2.31 8.04
C ASP A 59 22.25 -1.28 8.44
N LYS A 60 23.52 -1.73 8.49
CA LYS A 60 24.65 -0.89 8.88
C LYS A 60 24.87 0.32 7.96
N ASN A 61 24.48 0.23 6.70
CA ASN A 61 24.63 1.30 5.72
C ASN A 61 23.57 2.40 5.88
N MET A 62 22.57 2.21 6.75
CA MET A 62 21.45 3.11 6.98
C MET A 62 21.63 3.97 8.26
N ALA A 63 22.86 4.29 8.66
CA ALA A 63 23.12 5.12 9.83
C ALA A 63 22.42 6.48 9.74
N TRP A 64 22.61 7.19 8.65
CA TRP A 64 21.96 8.49 8.42
C TRP A 64 20.43 8.39 8.43
N PHE A 65 19.86 7.35 7.84
CA PHE A 65 18.42 7.09 7.90
C PHE A 65 17.92 7.04 9.35
N ARG A 66 18.60 6.28 10.21
CA ARG A 66 18.25 6.16 11.63
C ARG A 66 18.38 7.50 12.36
N GLU A 67 19.46 8.26 12.11
CA GLU A 67 19.67 9.57 12.73
C GLU A 67 18.56 10.58 12.39
N GLN A 68 17.98 10.49 11.20
CA GLN A 68 16.92 11.41 10.78
C GLN A 68 15.50 11.01 11.23
N MET A 69 15.33 9.84 11.82
CA MET A 69 14.01 9.32 12.23
C MET A 69 13.23 10.30 13.11
N HIS A 70 13.93 10.99 14.04
CA HIS A 70 13.29 11.94 14.95
C HIS A 70 12.72 13.18 14.25
N LYS A 71 13.25 13.55 13.06
CA LYS A 71 12.78 14.67 12.23
C LYS A 71 11.67 14.27 11.28
N ALA A 72 11.43 12.96 11.09
CA ALA A 72 10.46 12.46 10.14
C ALA A 72 9.03 12.86 10.54
N LYS A 73 8.29 13.43 9.60
CA LYS A 73 6.86 13.70 9.72
C LYS A 73 6.01 12.56 9.20
N GLY A 74 6.55 11.77 8.28
CA GLY A 74 5.88 10.61 7.68
C GLY A 74 6.84 9.75 6.89
N PHE A 75 6.45 8.49 6.69
CA PHE A 75 7.14 7.51 5.86
C PHE A 75 6.20 7.01 4.77
N LEU A 76 6.59 7.17 3.51
CA LEU A 76 5.99 6.47 2.38
C LEU A 76 6.88 5.27 2.07
N ILE A 77 6.38 4.07 2.35
CA ILE A 77 7.11 2.80 2.22
C ILE A 77 6.54 2.06 1.01
N ILE A 78 7.40 1.75 0.05
CA ILE A 78 7.06 1.05 -1.19
C ILE A 78 7.87 -0.24 -1.20
N PRO A 79 7.27 -1.37 -0.77
CA PRO A 79 7.97 -2.66 -0.68
C PRO A 79 8.44 -3.19 -2.02
N GLU A 80 7.76 -2.79 -3.08
CA GLU A 80 8.08 -3.24 -4.42
C GLU A 80 7.81 -2.16 -5.46
N LEU A 81 8.89 -1.66 -6.09
CA LEU A 81 8.84 -0.87 -7.30
C LEU A 81 9.41 -1.72 -8.43
N LEU A 82 8.59 -2.06 -9.40
CA LEU A 82 9.00 -2.78 -10.60
C LEU A 82 9.39 -1.77 -11.68
N LYS A 83 10.57 -1.93 -12.25
CA LYS A 83 11.01 -1.22 -13.44
C LYS A 83 11.05 -2.20 -14.61
N GLY A 84 10.51 -1.79 -15.74
CA GLY A 84 10.60 -2.52 -16.98
C GLY A 84 10.92 -1.56 -18.11
N ALA A 85 11.80 -1.96 -19.02
CA ALA A 85 12.13 -1.16 -20.20
C ALA A 85 12.41 -2.06 -21.39
N PHE A 86 11.86 -1.64 -22.56
CA PHE A 86 12.20 -2.25 -23.84
C PHE A 86 12.61 -1.18 -24.85
N TRP A 87 11.78 -0.23 -25.22
CA TRP A 87 12.09 0.99 -26.00
C TRP A 87 11.66 2.24 -25.21
N VAL A 88 10.63 2.09 -24.40
CA VAL A 88 10.15 3.06 -23.42
C VAL A 88 10.16 2.35 -22.09
N GLY A 89 10.82 2.93 -21.09
CA GLY A 89 10.88 2.39 -19.75
C GLY A 89 9.79 2.98 -18.88
N GLY A 90 9.35 2.20 -17.91
CA GLY A 90 8.46 2.67 -16.86
C GLY A 90 8.75 1.97 -15.55
N SER A 91 8.37 2.62 -14.46
CA SER A 91 8.34 1.98 -13.16
C SER A 91 6.97 2.14 -12.52
N GLY A 92 6.58 1.16 -11.73
CA GLY A 92 5.33 1.19 -11.00
C GLY A 92 5.37 0.36 -9.74
N GLY A 93 4.71 0.85 -8.70
CA GLY A 93 4.64 0.16 -7.42
C GLY A 93 3.50 0.69 -6.56
N ARG A 94 3.26 0.00 -5.44
CA ARG A 94 2.32 0.43 -4.41
C ARG A 94 3.06 0.58 -3.09
N GLY A 95 2.57 1.52 -2.29
CA GLY A 95 3.14 1.78 -0.97
C GLY A 95 2.09 2.20 0.03
N VAL A 96 2.53 2.27 1.28
CA VAL A 96 1.75 2.76 2.39
C VAL A 96 2.41 3.97 3.02
N LEU A 97 1.60 4.97 3.35
CA LEU A 97 2.01 6.15 4.08
C LEU A 97 1.56 6.01 5.52
N VAL A 98 2.49 6.22 6.45
CA VAL A 98 2.20 6.46 7.87
C VAL A 98 2.76 7.82 8.26
N VAL A 99 2.00 8.58 9.04
CA VAL A 99 2.31 9.96 9.42
C VAL A 99 2.31 10.09 10.94
N LYS A 100 3.28 10.82 11.46
CA LYS A 100 3.37 11.10 12.89
C LYS A 100 2.36 12.17 13.29
N ASP A 101 1.52 11.87 14.24
CA ASP A 101 0.62 12.83 14.84
C ASP A 101 1.44 13.83 15.65
N LYS A 102 1.22 15.12 15.42
CA LYS A 102 1.99 16.19 16.10
C LYS A 102 1.62 16.35 17.57
N THR A 103 0.40 15.94 17.92
CA THR A 103 -0.14 16.14 19.27
C THR A 103 0.18 14.95 20.16
N THR A 104 -0.07 13.72 19.67
CA THR A 104 0.11 12.50 20.46
C THR A 104 1.49 11.86 20.28
N GLY A 105 2.15 12.14 19.18
CA GLY A 105 3.40 11.48 18.77
C GLY A 105 3.21 10.09 18.19
N ASP A 106 1.97 9.60 18.11
CA ASP A 106 1.63 8.28 17.55
C ASP A 106 1.68 8.29 16.03
N TRP A 107 1.80 7.10 15.44
CA TRP A 107 1.72 6.92 13.99
C TRP A 107 0.31 6.62 13.52
N SER A 108 -0.08 7.25 12.42
CA SER A 108 -1.42 7.14 11.84
C SER A 108 -1.72 5.74 11.32
N GLN A 109 -2.99 5.48 11.07
CA GLN A 109 -3.41 4.40 10.19
C GLN A 109 -2.80 4.57 8.80
N PRO A 110 -2.43 3.47 8.09
CA PRO A 110 -1.79 3.55 6.77
C PRO A 110 -2.76 4.01 5.68
N ALA A 111 -2.32 4.96 4.86
CA ALA A 111 -2.99 5.31 3.60
C ALA A 111 -2.24 4.70 2.42
N PHE A 112 -2.97 4.17 1.43
CA PHE A 112 -2.39 3.48 0.28
C PHE A 112 -2.14 4.42 -0.89
N TYR A 113 -0.99 4.19 -1.57
CA TYR A 113 -0.55 4.99 -2.70
C TYR A 113 -0.06 4.10 -3.85
N THR A 114 -0.13 4.66 -5.04
CA THR A 114 0.56 4.14 -6.23
C THR A 114 1.62 5.13 -6.63
N ILE A 115 2.80 4.64 -6.97
CA ILE A 115 3.88 5.43 -7.54
C ILE A 115 4.21 4.91 -8.93
N GLY A 116 4.54 5.81 -9.84
CA GLY A 116 4.97 5.44 -11.18
C GLY A 116 5.82 6.52 -11.83
N SER A 117 6.69 6.11 -12.73
CA SER A 117 7.44 7.03 -13.58
C SER A 117 7.53 6.47 -14.99
N VAL A 118 7.65 7.37 -15.97
CA VAL A 118 7.97 7.02 -17.35
C VAL A 118 9.39 7.51 -17.61
N THR A 119 10.24 6.63 -18.07
CA THR A 119 11.62 6.94 -18.47
C THR A 119 11.80 6.65 -19.94
N LEU A 120 12.37 7.60 -20.67
CA LEU A 120 12.81 7.40 -22.05
C LEU A 120 14.27 6.94 -22.00
N GLY A 121 14.57 5.76 -22.52
CA GLY A 121 15.93 5.23 -22.56
C GLY A 121 15.97 3.74 -22.89
N ILE A 122 17.05 3.34 -23.54
CA ILE A 122 17.30 1.94 -23.90
C ILE A 122 17.92 1.25 -22.68
N GLN A 123 17.08 0.65 -21.83
CA GLN A 123 17.53 -0.27 -20.79
C GLN A 123 16.75 -1.57 -20.94
N PHE A 124 17.49 -2.66 -21.16
CA PHE A 124 16.90 -4.00 -21.22
C PHE A 124 16.94 -4.62 -19.81
N GLY A 125 15.77 -5.03 -19.31
CA GLY A 125 15.68 -5.79 -18.08
C GLY A 125 14.55 -5.34 -17.14
N GLY A 126 14.20 -6.24 -16.24
CA GLY A 126 13.32 -5.99 -15.11
C GLY A 126 14.14 -5.77 -13.84
N GLU A 127 13.83 -4.76 -13.06
CA GLU A 127 14.44 -4.50 -11.77
C GLU A 127 13.36 -4.34 -10.71
N LYS A 128 13.60 -4.95 -9.55
CA LYS A 128 12.77 -4.80 -8.36
C LYS A 128 13.53 -3.98 -7.32
N SER A 129 12.90 -2.94 -6.80
CA SER A 129 13.47 -2.07 -5.78
C SER A 129 12.51 -1.92 -4.61
N GLU A 130 13.08 -1.79 -3.43
CA GLU A 130 12.41 -1.42 -2.19
C GLU A 130 12.74 0.04 -1.89
N ILE A 131 11.74 0.82 -1.49
CA ILE A 131 11.92 2.26 -1.29
C ILE A 131 11.28 2.69 0.02
N ILE A 132 12.01 3.51 0.79
CA ILE A 132 11.47 4.30 1.88
C ILE A 132 11.73 5.77 1.60
N MET A 133 10.68 6.57 1.63
CA MET A 133 10.76 8.02 1.52
C MET A 133 10.38 8.65 2.86
N ILE A 134 11.24 9.53 3.37
CA ILE A 134 10.97 10.33 4.56
C ILE A 134 10.42 11.67 4.13
N ALA A 135 9.26 12.06 4.67
CA ALA A 135 8.73 13.41 4.55
C ALA A 135 9.28 14.27 5.71
N PHE A 136 10.03 15.32 5.41
CA PHE A 136 10.63 16.20 6.40
C PHE A 136 9.85 17.50 6.60
N THR A 137 9.25 18.03 5.55
CA THR A 137 8.54 19.31 5.62
C THR A 137 7.03 19.15 5.72
N GLN A 138 6.36 20.14 6.29
CA GLN A 138 4.90 20.16 6.25
C GLN A 138 4.36 20.34 4.83
N LYS A 139 5.11 21.08 3.99
CA LYS A 139 4.78 21.26 2.56
C LYS A 139 4.77 19.91 1.85
N GLY A 140 5.82 19.09 2.02
CA GLY A 140 5.88 17.74 1.45
C GLY A 140 4.75 16.85 1.95
N LEU A 141 4.49 16.86 3.26
CA LEU A 141 3.40 16.08 3.83
C LEU A 141 2.03 16.51 3.26
N ASN A 142 1.80 17.81 3.08
CA ASN A 142 0.55 18.30 2.49
C ASN A 142 0.36 17.84 1.03
N ARG A 143 1.44 17.61 0.27
CA ARG A 143 1.35 17.03 -1.07
C ARG A 143 0.86 15.58 -1.04
N LEU A 144 1.23 14.82 -0.02
CA LEU A 144 0.71 13.46 0.16
C LEU A 144 -0.81 13.43 0.47
N TYR A 145 -1.39 14.53 0.91
CA TYR A 145 -2.84 14.62 1.12
C TYR A 145 -3.63 14.96 -0.15
N THR A 146 -2.95 15.37 -1.22
CA THR A 146 -3.60 15.59 -2.53
C THR A 146 -3.86 14.27 -3.25
N SER A 147 -4.71 14.30 -4.27
CA SER A 147 -5.00 13.10 -5.08
C SER A 147 -3.78 12.57 -5.83
N SER A 148 -2.92 13.47 -6.29
CA SER A 148 -1.64 13.15 -6.91
C SER A 148 -0.69 14.35 -6.91
N PHE A 149 0.61 14.09 -6.99
CA PHE A 149 1.67 15.08 -7.17
C PHE A 149 2.88 14.45 -7.86
N LYS A 150 3.77 15.30 -8.40
CA LYS A 150 4.99 14.91 -9.10
C LYS A 150 6.22 15.40 -8.33
N PHE A 151 7.17 14.50 -8.09
CA PHE A 151 8.48 14.87 -7.55
C PHE A 151 9.30 15.68 -8.55
N GLY A 152 10.03 16.68 -8.06
CA GLY A 152 10.80 17.63 -8.88
C GLY A 152 9.97 18.79 -9.43
N GLY A 153 8.62 18.66 -9.44
CA GLY A 153 7.71 19.74 -9.82
C GLY A 153 6.95 20.31 -8.62
N ASP A 154 6.13 19.45 -7.98
CA ASP A 154 5.24 19.87 -6.88
C ASP A 154 5.91 19.78 -5.49
N ALA A 155 6.85 18.86 -5.34
CA ALA A 155 7.63 18.64 -4.12
C ALA A 155 9.06 18.27 -4.45
N SER A 156 10.01 18.79 -3.67
CA SER A 156 11.42 18.47 -3.81
C SER A 156 11.74 17.11 -3.20
N ILE A 157 12.62 16.37 -3.85
CA ILE A 157 13.10 15.07 -3.38
C ILE A 157 14.60 14.93 -3.63
N ALA A 158 15.32 14.37 -2.65
CA ALA A 158 16.72 14.04 -2.77
C ALA A 158 16.95 12.54 -2.54
N ALA A 159 18.03 12.01 -3.09
CA ALA A 159 18.51 10.70 -2.73
C ALA A 159 19.17 10.75 -1.35
N GLY A 160 18.81 9.82 -0.47
CA GLY A 160 19.41 9.70 0.85
C GLY A 160 20.85 9.20 0.77
N PRO A 161 21.74 9.71 1.63
CA PRO A 161 23.11 9.22 1.69
C PRO A 161 23.14 7.79 2.24
N VAL A 162 24.00 6.96 1.65
CA VAL A 162 24.15 5.54 1.96
C VAL A 162 25.61 5.24 2.27
N GLY A 163 25.86 4.42 3.28
CA GLY A 163 27.18 4.04 3.72
C GLY A 163 27.61 4.66 5.05
N GLY A 164 28.67 4.13 5.64
CA GLY A 164 29.21 4.62 6.91
C GLY A 164 29.83 6.01 6.77
N GLY A 165 29.41 6.96 7.60
CA GLY A 165 29.92 8.34 7.59
C GLY A 165 29.31 9.26 6.56
N ALA A 166 28.33 8.80 5.76
CA ALA A 166 27.61 9.65 4.82
C ALA A 166 26.82 10.73 5.56
N LYS A 167 27.06 12.00 5.22
CA LYS A 167 26.35 13.16 5.76
C LYS A 167 25.74 13.94 4.60
N ALA A 168 24.53 14.44 4.78
CA ALA A 168 23.92 15.38 3.86
C ALA A 168 23.17 16.43 4.66
N ASP A 169 23.36 17.69 4.30
CA ASP A 169 22.48 18.76 4.73
C ASP A 169 21.34 18.84 3.72
N VAL A 170 20.17 18.31 4.09
CA VAL A 170 19.10 18.10 3.14
C VAL A 170 17.98 19.08 3.40
N MET A 171 17.98 20.19 2.68
CA MET A 171 16.87 21.14 2.61
C MET A 171 15.88 20.73 1.50
N THR A 172 15.17 19.60 1.70
CA THR A 172 14.21 19.07 0.72
C THR A 172 12.94 18.60 1.40
N ASP A 173 11.84 18.49 0.65
CA ASP A 173 10.58 18.02 1.18
C ASP A 173 10.63 16.51 1.51
N PHE A 174 11.34 15.75 0.66
CA PHE A 174 11.50 14.30 0.81
C PHE A 174 12.93 13.83 0.62
N VAL A 175 13.27 12.76 1.31
CA VAL A 175 14.49 11.98 1.05
C VAL A 175 14.12 10.55 0.78
N SER A 176 14.62 9.99 -0.32
CA SER A 176 14.39 8.60 -0.73
C SER A 176 15.60 7.72 -0.48
N PHE A 177 15.36 6.55 0.09
CA PHE A 177 16.33 5.46 0.20
C PHE A 177 15.83 4.30 -0.64
N VAL A 178 16.67 3.83 -1.54
CA VAL A 178 16.34 2.79 -2.51
C VAL A 178 17.29 1.62 -2.32
N ARG A 179 16.72 0.42 -2.23
CA ARG A 179 17.48 -0.84 -2.25
C ARG A 179 17.07 -1.67 -3.45
N SER A 180 18.05 -1.97 -4.32
CA SER A 180 17.89 -2.84 -5.49
C SER A 180 18.87 -3.98 -5.42
N LYS A 181 18.43 -5.21 -5.73
CA LYS A 181 19.27 -6.41 -5.71
C LYS A 181 20.09 -6.57 -4.41
N GLY A 182 19.51 -6.19 -3.28
CA GLY A 182 20.16 -6.26 -1.97
C GLY A 182 21.19 -5.16 -1.68
N ALA A 183 21.49 -4.28 -2.63
CA ALA A 183 22.37 -3.15 -2.44
C ALA A 183 21.61 -1.82 -2.39
N PHE A 184 22.00 -0.92 -1.50
CA PHE A 184 21.45 0.43 -1.45
C PHE A 184 22.08 1.31 -2.52
N ALA A 185 21.27 2.15 -3.14
CA ALA A 185 21.70 3.14 -4.11
C ALA A 185 21.05 4.50 -3.84
N GLY A 186 21.81 5.57 -4.02
CA GLY A 186 21.29 6.93 -4.03
C GLY A 186 20.59 7.22 -5.36
N ILE A 187 19.39 6.70 -5.55
CA ILE A 187 18.60 6.91 -6.77
C ILE A 187 17.61 8.03 -6.53
N SER A 188 17.63 9.04 -7.38
CA SER A 188 16.63 10.10 -7.39
C SER A 188 15.30 9.57 -7.92
N MET A 189 14.23 9.97 -7.27
CA MET A 189 12.85 9.70 -7.68
C MET A 189 12.21 10.90 -8.40
N GLU A 190 13.02 11.84 -8.89
CA GLU A 190 12.53 12.97 -9.67
C GLU A 190 11.74 12.51 -10.90
N GLY A 191 10.66 13.21 -11.18
CA GLY A 191 9.74 12.87 -12.26
C GLY A 191 8.72 11.79 -11.90
N ALA A 192 8.87 11.08 -10.79
CA ALA A 192 7.89 10.09 -10.36
C ALA A 192 6.59 10.77 -9.89
N ILE A 193 5.47 10.18 -10.26
CA ILE A 193 4.13 10.61 -9.86
C ILE A 193 3.66 9.71 -8.73
N VAL A 194 3.24 10.33 -7.63
CA VAL A 194 2.61 9.66 -6.48
C VAL A 194 1.13 9.97 -6.50
N LYS A 195 0.29 8.95 -6.41
CA LYS A 195 -1.16 9.04 -6.48
C LYS A 195 -1.81 8.28 -5.32
N ALA A 196 -2.75 8.91 -4.62
CA ALA A 196 -3.55 8.25 -3.61
C ALA A 196 -4.37 7.11 -4.23
N ASN A 197 -4.35 5.94 -3.61
CA ASN A 197 -5.06 4.76 -4.10
C ASN A 197 -6.37 4.56 -3.34
N TYR A 198 -7.40 5.30 -3.74
CA TYR A 198 -8.71 5.28 -3.09
C TYR A 198 -9.35 3.89 -3.08
N LYS A 199 -9.19 3.10 -4.15
CA LYS A 199 -9.72 1.73 -4.22
C LYS A 199 -9.08 0.83 -3.15
N TRP A 200 -7.78 0.96 -2.92
CA TRP A 200 -7.09 0.19 -1.90
C TRP A 200 -7.39 0.69 -0.48
N ASN A 201 -7.56 2.01 -0.30
CA ASN A 201 -8.06 2.56 0.96
C ASN A 201 -9.45 1.99 1.28
N GLN A 202 -10.37 2.03 0.31
CA GLN A 202 -11.72 1.50 0.46
C GLN A 202 -11.72 0.00 0.78
N ALA A 203 -10.93 -0.80 0.06
CA ALA A 203 -10.85 -2.24 0.30
C ALA A 203 -10.29 -2.57 1.69
N TYR A 204 -9.30 -1.81 2.16
CA TYR A 204 -8.68 -2.05 3.47
C TYR A 204 -9.56 -1.64 4.65
N TYR A 205 -10.31 -0.55 4.51
CA TYR A 205 -11.13 0.01 5.59
C TYR A 205 -12.62 -0.34 5.47
N GLY A 206 -13.06 -0.99 4.39
CA GLY A 206 -14.48 -1.28 4.13
C GLY A 206 -15.33 -0.05 3.84
N LYS A 207 -14.70 1.13 3.66
CA LYS A 207 -15.36 2.42 3.47
C LYS A 207 -14.53 3.29 2.53
N GLU A 208 -15.19 4.05 1.66
CA GLU A 208 -14.53 5.03 0.81
C GLU A 208 -13.95 6.16 1.67
N VAL A 209 -12.62 6.28 1.67
CA VAL A 209 -11.88 7.27 2.47
C VAL A 209 -10.66 7.79 1.72
N SER A 210 -10.40 9.08 1.91
CA SER A 210 -9.21 9.77 1.43
C SER A 210 -8.05 9.65 2.43
N PRO A 211 -6.81 9.95 2.02
CA PRO A 211 -5.69 10.07 2.96
C PRO A 211 -5.94 11.06 4.10
N VAL A 212 -6.66 12.16 3.84
CA VAL A 212 -7.05 13.13 4.87
C VAL A 212 -8.01 12.51 5.88
N ASP A 213 -8.99 11.74 5.41
CA ASP A 213 -9.96 11.07 6.29
C ASP A 213 -9.30 10.03 7.19
N ILE A 214 -8.30 9.30 6.64
CA ILE A 214 -7.54 8.29 7.38
C ILE A 214 -6.60 8.94 8.40
N ILE A 215 -5.78 9.90 7.96
CA ILE A 215 -4.62 10.38 8.71
C ILE A 215 -4.99 11.56 9.61
N GLN A 216 -5.68 12.58 9.07
CA GLN A 216 -6.00 13.80 9.81
C GLN A 216 -7.29 13.69 10.60
N LYS A 217 -8.37 13.24 9.94
CA LYS A 217 -9.69 13.12 10.58
C LYS A 217 -9.86 11.83 11.39
N LYS A 218 -8.98 10.82 11.18
CA LYS A 218 -8.99 9.53 11.90
C LYS A 218 -10.36 8.83 11.85
N LEU A 219 -11.05 8.89 10.69
CA LEU A 219 -12.42 8.37 10.53
C LEU A 219 -12.50 6.84 10.44
N VAL A 220 -11.37 6.18 10.29
CA VAL A 220 -11.28 4.72 10.12
C VAL A 220 -10.10 4.15 10.89
N SER A 221 -10.23 2.88 11.26
CA SER A 221 -9.19 2.11 11.94
C SER A 221 -9.21 0.66 11.44
N ASN A 222 -8.04 0.06 11.30
CA ASN A 222 -7.88 -1.35 11.01
C ASN A 222 -6.80 -1.94 11.92
N PRO A 223 -7.13 -2.93 12.77
CA PRO A 223 -6.19 -3.53 13.72
C PRO A 223 -4.98 -4.19 13.02
N GLY A 224 -5.12 -4.65 11.75
CA GLY A 224 -4.03 -5.21 10.96
C GLY A 224 -2.86 -4.26 10.72
N SER A 225 -3.03 -2.94 10.97
CA SER A 225 -1.95 -1.96 10.87
C SER A 225 -1.08 -1.84 12.14
N ALA A 226 -1.48 -2.46 13.26
CA ALA A 226 -0.85 -2.26 14.56
C ALA A 226 0.64 -2.59 14.55
N GLU A 227 1.02 -3.70 13.95
CA GLU A 227 2.42 -4.15 13.89
C GLU A 227 3.32 -3.18 13.11
N LEU A 228 2.85 -2.63 11.97
CA LEU A 228 3.59 -1.61 11.23
C LEU A 228 3.78 -0.36 12.09
N ARG A 229 2.72 0.15 12.69
CA ARG A 229 2.74 1.37 13.52
C ARG A 229 3.65 1.22 14.72
N ASN A 230 3.56 0.08 15.42
CA ASN A 230 4.43 -0.25 16.55
C ASN A 230 5.90 -0.37 16.14
N THR A 231 6.18 -0.95 14.96
CA THR A 231 7.55 -1.06 14.45
C THR A 231 8.15 0.31 14.17
N VAL A 232 7.38 1.22 13.53
CA VAL A 232 7.83 2.59 13.29
C VAL A 232 7.99 3.37 14.59
N GLN A 233 7.09 3.21 15.56
CA GLN A 233 7.17 3.86 16.87
C GLN A 233 8.38 3.41 17.68
N SER A 234 8.68 2.11 17.66
CA SER A 234 9.82 1.55 18.40
C SER A 234 11.17 2.01 17.87
N ALA A 235 11.23 2.37 16.60
CA ALA A 235 12.43 2.88 15.95
C ALA A 235 12.82 4.32 16.39
N LEU A 236 11.94 5.00 17.12
CA LEU A 236 12.19 6.36 17.66
C LEU A 236 12.70 6.35 19.11
N LYS A 237 12.72 5.18 19.73
CA LYS A 237 13.24 4.98 21.08
C LYS A 237 14.72 4.62 21.05
#